data_a8bde0daa1b246652671dd30244aac5f
#
_entry.id   a8bde0daa1b246652671dd30244aac5f
#
_cell.length_a   1.000
_cell.length_b   1.000
_cell.length_c   1.000
_cell.angle_alpha   90.00
_cell.angle_beta   90.00
_cell.angle_gamma   90.00
#
_symmetry.space_group_name_H-M   'P 1'
#
loop_
_entity.id
_entity.type
_entity.pdbx_description
1 polymer ?
#
loop_
_entity_poly.entity_id
_entity_poly.type
_entity_poly.pdbx_seq_one_letter_code
_entity_poly.pdbx_strand_id
1 'polypeptide(L)'
;MYSNQTWIWQQPDWPKFVWDANELSNSLAQARLAQGKLQGAAQILNADLSSEALASILIQDGITTSAIEGERLHVDAVRSSVANQLGLSNVGLPKPDRAIDGLVEVLLDATQKHNQPLTLQRLCNWHGALFPTGYSGFRDIRVGQM
;
A
#
# COMPACT_ATOMS: atom_id res chain seq x y z
N MET A 1 9.47 9.03 -35.61
CA MET A 1 9.06 7.62 -35.78
C MET A 1 8.67 7.13 -34.38
N TYR A 2 7.39 7.08 -34.07
CA TYR A 2 6.91 6.46 -32.80
C TYR A 2 7.04 4.96 -33.05
N SER A 3 7.93 4.29 -32.28
CA SER A 3 8.00 2.85 -32.24
C SER A 3 6.62 2.32 -31.83
N ASN A 4 6.11 1.33 -32.55
CA ASN A 4 4.88 0.61 -32.25
C ASN A 4 5.12 -0.18 -30.95
N GLN A 5 5.10 0.52 -29.80
CA GLN A 5 5.20 -0.14 -28.50
C GLN A 5 3.87 -0.85 -28.25
N THR A 6 3.88 -2.16 -28.47
CA THR A 6 2.77 -3.01 -28.09
C THR A 6 2.75 -3.10 -26.56
N TRP A 7 1.68 -2.66 -25.94
CA TRP A 7 1.52 -2.74 -24.49
C TRP A 7 1.45 -4.20 -24.05
N ILE A 8 1.86 -4.46 -22.80
CA ILE A 8 1.92 -5.82 -22.24
C ILE A 8 0.56 -6.56 -22.33
N TRP A 9 -0.55 -5.85 -22.14
CA TRP A 9 -1.91 -6.41 -22.23
C TRP A 9 -2.40 -6.65 -23.66
N GLN A 10 -1.69 -6.16 -24.67
CA GLN A 10 -1.98 -6.39 -26.08
C GLN A 10 -1.22 -7.61 -26.63
N GLN A 11 -0.38 -8.23 -25.82
CA GLN A 11 0.37 -9.40 -26.21
C GLN A 11 -0.52 -10.63 -26.26
N PRO A 12 -0.33 -11.54 -27.26
CA PRO A 12 -1.19 -12.72 -27.39
C PRO A 12 -1.13 -13.66 -26.19
N ASP A 13 -0.06 -13.60 -25.42
CA ASP A 13 0.15 -14.45 -24.24
C ASP A 13 -0.37 -13.83 -22.93
N TRP A 14 -0.97 -12.63 -23.01
CA TRP A 14 -1.58 -12.01 -21.83
C TRP A 14 -2.77 -12.82 -21.32
N PRO A 15 -2.88 -13.09 -20.00
CA PRO A 15 -1.94 -12.82 -18.89
C PRO A 15 -0.98 -13.99 -18.59
N LYS A 16 -0.84 -14.96 -19.50
CA LYS A 16 -0.04 -16.17 -19.31
C LYS A 16 1.42 -15.91 -19.70
N PHE A 17 2.20 -15.37 -18.77
CA PHE A 17 3.62 -15.13 -19.00
C PHE A 17 4.45 -16.37 -18.78
N VAL A 18 5.45 -16.54 -19.64
CA VAL A 18 6.49 -17.56 -19.52
C VAL A 18 7.82 -16.86 -19.25
N TRP A 19 8.62 -17.41 -18.36
CA TRP A 19 9.93 -16.88 -18.03
C TRP A 19 10.97 -18.02 -17.98
N ASP A 20 12.23 -17.68 -18.27
CA ASP A 20 13.34 -18.59 -18.04
C ASP A 20 13.82 -18.48 -16.58
N ALA A 21 13.66 -19.58 -15.84
CA ALA A 21 14.06 -19.64 -14.44
C ALA A 21 15.58 -19.53 -14.26
N ASN A 22 16.39 -19.95 -15.26
CA ASN A 22 17.85 -19.85 -15.19
C ASN A 22 18.31 -18.40 -15.33
N GLU A 23 17.70 -17.62 -16.23
CA GLU A 23 18.01 -16.20 -16.41
C GLU A 23 17.64 -15.39 -15.15
N LEU A 24 16.56 -15.78 -14.45
CA LEU A 24 16.10 -15.11 -13.25
C LEU A 24 16.83 -15.52 -11.97
N SER A 25 17.53 -16.67 -11.97
CA SER A 25 18.10 -17.28 -10.76
C SER A 25 19.04 -16.34 -9.99
N ASN A 26 19.93 -15.64 -10.69
CA ASN A 26 20.88 -14.71 -10.07
C ASN A 26 20.17 -13.48 -9.46
N SER A 27 19.22 -12.88 -10.19
CA SER A 27 18.44 -11.74 -9.71
C SER A 27 17.59 -12.11 -8.49
N LEU A 28 16.97 -13.29 -8.50
CA LEU A 28 16.24 -13.83 -7.37
C LEU A 28 17.14 -14.07 -6.16
N ALA A 29 18.33 -14.64 -6.37
CA ALA A 29 19.28 -14.86 -5.27
C ALA A 29 19.73 -13.54 -4.63
N GLN A 30 20.01 -12.51 -5.42
CA GLN A 30 20.36 -11.19 -4.94
C GLN A 30 19.20 -10.54 -4.15
N ALA A 31 17.97 -10.63 -4.67
CA ALA A 31 16.78 -10.12 -4.00
C ALA A 31 16.55 -10.84 -2.65
N ARG A 32 16.67 -12.15 -2.61
CA ARG A 32 16.56 -12.94 -1.38
C ARG A 32 17.65 -12.62 -0.36
N LEU A 33 18.89 -12.40 -0.81
CA LEU A 33 19.99 -11.98 0.05
C LEU A 33 19.71 -10.60 0.68
N ALA A 34 19.24 -9.64 -0.12
CA ALA A 34 18.88 -8.31 0.36
C ALA A 34 17.71 -8.37 1.37
N GLN A 35 16.68 -9.16 1.07
CA GLN A 35 15.55 -9.40 1.97
C GLN A 35 16.01 -10.02 3.30
N GLY A 36 16.88 -11.04 3.24
CA GLY A 36 17.40 -11.70 4.45
C GLY A 36 18.24 -10.76 5.32
N LYS A 37 19.05 -9.88 4.71
CA LYS A 37 19.79 -8.84 5.44
C LYS A 37 18.85 -7.86 6.15
N LEU A 38 17.81 -7.39 5.48
CA LEU A 38 16.82 -6.48 6.05
C LEU A 38 16.07 -7.15 7.20
N GLN A 39 15.60 -8.39 7.01
CA GLN A 39 14.90 -9.14 8.06
C GLN A 39 15.78 -9.39 9.27
N GLY A 40 17.06 -9.74 9.07
CA GLY A 40 18.02 -9.90 10.16
C GLY A 40 18.26 -8.60 10.93
N ALA A 41 18.39 -7.48 10.24
CA ALA A 41 18.53 -6.17 10.89
C ALA A 41 17.25 -5.78 11.68
N ALA A 42 16.06 -6.06 11.13
CA ALA A 42 14.79 -5.76 11.78
C ALA A 42 14.58 -6.57 13.07
N GLN A 43 15.09 -7.81 13.16
CA GLN A 43 14.99 -8.64 14.36
C GLN A 43 15.75 -8.08 15.58
N ILE A 44 16.70 -7.16 15.36
CA ILE A 44 17.48 -6.52 16.43
C ILE A 44 16.70 -5.35 17.05
N LEU A 45 15.68 -4.84 16.35
CA LEU A 45 14.85 -3.75 16.84
C LEU A 45 13.93 -4.25 17.96
N ASN A 46 13.78 -3.45 19.01
CA ASN A 46 12.73 -3.69 20.00
C ASN A 46 11.34 -3.37 19.41
N ALA A 47 10.28 -3.73 20.12
CA ALA A 47 8.91 -3.56 19.65
C ALA A 47 8.56 -2.09 19.34
N ASP A 48 9.04 -1.15 20.18
CA ASP A 48 8.77 0.29 20.01
C ASP A 48 9.43 0.82 18.74
N LEU A 49 10.72 0.55 18.53
CA LEU A 49 11.45 0.95 17.33
C LEU A 49 10.87 0.29 16.07
N SER A 50 10.39 -0.94 16.18
CA SER A 50 9.72 -1.62 15.06
C SER A 50 8.40 -0.94 14.69
N SER A 51 7.63 -0.50 15.67
CA SER A 51 6.37 0.23 15.46
C SER A 51 6.61 1.62 14.86
N GLU A 52 7.63 2.34 15.32
CA GLU A 52 8.01 3.63 14.75
C GLU A 52 8.53 3.51 13.32
N ALA A 53 9.34 2.48 13.03
CA ALA A 53 9.81 2.21 11.66
C ALA A 53 8.64 1.87 10.74
N LEU A 54 7.70 1.02 11.17
CA LEU A 54 6.49 0.71 10.43
C LEU A 54 5.64 1.97 10.19
N ALA A 55 5.45 2.80 11.20
CA ALA A 55 4.73 4.07 11.07
C ALA A 55 5.37 4.97 10.01
N SER A 56 6.70 5.11 10.02
CA SER A 56 7.43 5.92 9.05
C SER A 56 7.24 5.43 7.62
N ILE A 57 7.26 4.10 7.40
CA ILE A 57 7.03 3.49 6.09
C ILE A 57 5.59 3.75 5.63
N LEU A 58 4.59 3.48 6.47
CA LEU A 58 3.18 3.67 6.13
C LEU A 58 2.83 5.14 5.81
N ILE A 59 3.40 6.08 6.56
CA ILE A 59 3.25 7.52 6.30
C ILE A 59 3.81 7.87 4.92
N GLN A 60 5.04 7.42 4.64
CA GLN A 60 5.70 7.69 3.37
C GLN A 60 4.95 7.06 2.20
N ASP A 61 4.54 5.80 2.32
CA ASP A 61 3.76 5.09 1.29
C ASP A 61 2.42 5.77 1.02
N GLY A 62 1.66 6.10 2.07
CA GLY A 62 0.38 6.77 1.94
C GLY A 62 0.50 8.12 1.21
N ILE A 63 1.48 8.94 1.58
CA ILE A 63 1.71 10.24 0.95
C ILE A 63 2.16 10.08 -0.50
N THR A 64 3.13 9.19 -0.75
CA THR A 64 3.72 9.03 -2.09
C THR A 64 2.72 8.43 -3.07
N THR A 65 1.99 7.40 -2.66
CA THR A 65 0.97 6.75 -3.49
C THR A 65 -0.15 7.73 -3.84
N SER A 66 -0.66 8.46 -2.86
CA SER A 66 -1.69 9.49 -3.12
C SER A 66 -1.20 10.61 -4.02
N ALA A 67 0.07 11.03 -3.89
CA ALA A 67 0.66 12.05 -4.76
C ALA A 67 0.78 11.58 -6.22
N ILE A 68 1.04 10.29 -6.47
CA ILE A 68 1.06 9.69 -7.82
C ILE A 68 -0.34 9.79 -8.47
N GLU A 69 -1.39 9.63 -7.68
CA GLU A 69 -2.79 9.77 -8.12
C GLU A 69 -3.26 11.24 -8.19
N GLY A 70 -2.38 12.20 -7.89
CA GLY A 70 -2.69 13.63 -7.91
C GLY A 70 -3.33 14.16 -6.61
N GLU A 71 -3.45 13.33 -5.59
CA GLU A 71 -4.00 13.70 -4.28
C GLU A 71 -2.88 14.21 -3.36
N ARG A 72 -3.11 15.39 -2.75
CA ARG A 72 -2.17 15.96 -1.78
C ARG A 72 -2.73 15.81 -0.37
N LEU A 73 -2.25 14.82 0.34
CA LEU A 73 -2.64 14.58 1.72
C LEU A 73 -1.91 15.51 2.69
N HIS A 74 -2.60 15.87 3.76
CA HIS A 74 -1.98 16.60 4.87
C HIS A 74 -1.13 15.65 5.71
N VAL A 75 0.19 15.84 5.71
CA VAL A 75 1.16 14.92 6.33
C VAL A 75 0.85 14.63 7.79
N ASP A 76 0.50 15.66 8.58
CA ASP A 76 0.22 15.48 10.01
C ASP A 76 -1.09 14.73 10.25
N ALA A 77 -2.06 14.82 9.34
CA ALA A 77 -3.29 14.01 9.42
C ALA A 77 -3.01 12.53 9.12
N VAL A 78 -2.15 12.23 8.13
CA VAL A 78 -1.69 10.86 7.86
C VAL A 78 -0.91 10.31 9.06
N ARG A 79 0.01 11.10 9.64
CA ARG A 79 0.73 10.73 10.86
C ARG A 79 -0.20 10.41 12.02
N SER A 80 -1.21 11.24 12.22
CA SER A 80 -2.20 11.04 13.28
C SER A 80 -2.98 9.74 13.10
N SER A 81 -3.43 9.45 11.87
CA SER A 81 -4.16 8.23 11.55
C SER A 81 -3.29 6.99 11.78
N VAL A 82 -2.05 7.00 11.25
CA VAL A 82 -1.10 5.89 11.45
C VAL A 82 -0.79 5.68 12.94
N ALA A 83 -0.54 6.77 13.70
CA ALA A 83 -0.28 6.68 15.13
C ALA A 83 -1.47 6.06 15.89
N ASN A 84 -2.70 6.50 15.58
CA ASN A 84 -3.91 5.95 16.18
C ASN A 84 -4.05 4.44 15.93
N GLN A 85 -3.83 4.00 14.69
CA GLN A 85 -4.03 2.60 14.31
C GLN A 85 -2.92 1.68 14.82
N LEU A 86 -1.72 2.20 15.03
CA LEU A 86 -0.60 1.45 15.62
C LEU A 86 -0.50 1.59 17.16
N GLY A 87 -1.41 2.34 17.79
CA GLY A 87 -1.37 2.56 19.24
C GLY A 87 -0.19 3.43 19.71
N LEU A 88 0.36 4.27 18.82
CA LEU A 88 1.42 5.22 19.12
C LEU A 88 0.85 6.55 19.63
N SER A 89 1.69 7.37 20.27
CA SER A 89 1.30 8.70 20.71
C SER A 89 0.98 9.61 19.53
N ASN A 90 -0.17 10.28 19.58
CA ASN A 90 -0.63 11.26 18.59
C ASN A 90 -0.81 12.66 19.19
N VAL A 91 -0.21 12.93 20.35
CA VAL A 91 -0.33 14.21 21.06
C VAL A 91 0.14 15.36 20.17
N GLY A 92 -0.73 16.37 20.02
CA GLY A 92 -0.44 17.55 19.21
C GLY A 92 -0.69 17.40 17.70
N LEU A 93 -1.10 16.22 17.25
CA LEU A 93 -1.49 15.99 15.86
C LEU A 93 -2.99 16.31 15.60
N PRO A 94 -3.34 16.77 14.40
CA PRO A 94 -4.73 17.05 14.06
C PRO A 94 -5.54 15.75 13.98
N LYS A 95 -6.84 15.83 14.18
CA LYS A 95 -7.74 14.69 13.93
C LYS A 95 -7.77 14.41 12.43
N PRO A 96 -7.48 13.16 11.98
CA PRO A 96 -7.59 12.80 10.59
C PRO A 96 -9.05 12.77 10.14
N ASP A 97 -9.29 12.99 8.85
CA ASP A 97 -10.59 12.74 8.25
C ASP A 97 -10.80 11.24 7.95
N ARG A 98 -12.05 10.88 7.61
CA ARG A 98 -12.40 9.48 7.36
C ARG A 98 -11.73 8.89 6.12
N ALA A 99 -11.40 9.70 5.12
CA ALA A 99 -10.74 9.22 3.91
C ALA A 99 -9.28 8.85 4.20
N ILE A 100 -8.59 9.67 5.01
CA ILE A 100 -7.23 9.37 5.48
C ILE A 100 -7.22 8.13 6.37
N ASP A 101 -8.17 7.99 7.30
CA ASP A 101 -8.28 6.80 8.14
C ASP A 101 -8.52 5.54 7.29
N GLY A 102 -9.39 5.63 6.29
CA GLY A 102 -9.66 4.53 5.37
C GLY A 102 -8.44 4.15 4.52
N LEU A 103 -7.66 5.12 4.05
CA LEU A 103 -6.42 4.85 3.32
C LEU A 103 -5.42 4.08 4.20
N VAL A 104 -5.21 4.53 5.43
CA VAL A 104 -4.28 3.89 6.38
C VAL A 104 -4.77 2.48 6.75
N GLU A 105 -6.09 2.30 6.94
CA GLU A 105 -6.69 0.98 7.16
C GLU A 105 -6.41 0.01 6.01
N VAL A 106 -6.56 0.45 4.76
CA VAL A 106 -6.26 -0.36 3.57
C VAL A 106 -4.77 -0.71 3.50
N LEU A 107 -3.87 0.24 3.75
CA LEU A 107 -2.43 0.00 3.77
C LEU A 107 -2.04 -1.04 4.84
N LEU A 108 -2.59 -0.92 6.04
CA LEU A 108 -2.35 -1.87 7.12
C LEU A 108 -2.92 -3.26 6.81
N ASP A 109 -4.15 -3.34 6.33
CA ASP A 109 -4.76 -4.62 5.95
C ASP A 109 -3.95 -5.31 4.84
N ALA A 110 -3.55 -4.58 3.81
CA ALA A 110 -2.78 -5.12 2.69
C ALA A 110 -1.39 -5.62 3.11
N THR A 111 -0.71 -4.90 4.00
CA THR A 111 0.66 -5.22 4.43
C THR A 111 0.71 -6.24 5.55
N GLN A 112 -0.11 -6.09 6.59
CA GLN A 112 -0.09 -6.98 7.75
C GLN A 112 -0.84 -8.29 7.52
N LYS A 113 -1.89 -8.28 6.67
CA LYS A 113 -2.68 -9.46 6.33
C LYS A 113 -2.38 -9.97 4.90
N HIS A 114 -1.14 -9.81 4.46
CA HIS A 114 -0.69 -10.24 3.14
C HIS A 114 -0.84 -11.75 2.88
N ASN A 115 -0.88 -12.56 3.93
CA ASN A 115 -1.11 -14.01 3.89
C ASN A 115 -2.59 -14.41 3.81
N GLN A 116 -3.51 -13.46 3.95
CA GLN A 116 -4.95 -13.72 3.81
C GLN A 116 -5.37 -13.69 2.33
N PRO A 117 -6.35 -14.51 1.93
CA PRO A 117 -6.85 -14.50 0.56
C PRO A 117 -7.37 -13.12 0.14
N LEU A 118 -7.02 -12.71 -1.09
CA LEU A 118 -7.59 -11.53 -1.71
C LEU A 118 -8.96 -11.91 -2.31
N THR A 119 -10.02 -11.73 -1.52
CA THR A 119 -11.39 -12.02 -1.93
C THR A 119 -12.07 -10.78 -2.52
N LEU A 120 -13.13 -11.00 -3.31
CA LEU A 120 -13.98 -9.91 -3.79
C LEU A 120 -14.52 -9.05 -2.64
N GLN A 121 -14.97 -9.69 -1.55
CA GLN A 121 -15.45 -8.98 -0.37
C GLN A 121 -14.38 -8.08 0.25
N ARG A 122 -13.11 -8.54 0.31
CA ARG A 122 -12.00 -7.75 0.82
C ARG A 122 -11.73 -6.52 -0.05
N LEU A 123 -11.77 -6.67 -1.37
CA LEU A 123 -11.65 -5.56 -2.32
C LEU A 123 -12.81 -4.55 -2.18
N CYS A 124 -14.04 -5.03 -2.05
CA CYS A 124 -15.20 -4.18 -1.80
C CYS A 124 -15.08 -3.41 -0.47
N ASN A 125 -14.56 -4.04 0.58
CA ASN A 125 -14.31 -3.39 1.86
C ASN A 125 -13.23 -2.29 1.73
N TRP A 126 -12.13 -2.56 1.02
CA TRP A 126 -11.10 -1.55 0.75
C TRP A 126 -11.67 -0.36 -0.04
N HIS A 127 -12.48 -0.65 -1.06
CA HIS A 127 -13.16 0.40 -1.81
C HIS A 127 -14.08 1.25 -0.91
N GLY A 128 -14.80 0.61 0.01
CA GLY A 128 -15.64 1.29 0.99
C GLY A 128 -14.83 2.17 1.96
N ALA A 129 -13.66 1.71 2.39
CA ALA A 129 -12.77 2.47 3.25
C ALA A 129 -12.18 3.71 2.55
N LEU A 130 -11.76 3.58 1.29
CA LEU A 130 -11.21 4.68 0.49
C LEU A 130 -12.26 5.75 0.14
N PHE A 131 -13.52 5.37 0.00
CA PHE A 131 -14.60 6.29 -0.41
C PHE A 131 -15.76 6.29 0.60
N PRO A 132 -15.51 6.70 1.85
CA PRO A 132 -16.48 6.57 2.94
C PRO A 132 -17.74 7.45 2.77
N THR A 133 -17.68 8.43 1.87
CA THR A 133 -18.82 9.34 1.55
C THR A 133 -19.64 8.86 0.35
N GLY A 134 -19.18 7.86 -0.40
CA GLY A 134 -19.76 7.46 -1.68
C GLY A 134 -19.44 8.40 -2.83
N TYR A 135 -18.46 9.28 -2.65
CA TYR A 135 -18.04 10.23 -3.67
C TYR A 135 -16.55 10.19 -3.92
N SER A 136 -16.16 10.41 -5.19
CA SER A 136 -14.79 10.73 -5.60
C SER A 136 -14.81 12.14 -6.22
N GLY A 137 -14.38 13.14 -5.45
CA GLY A 137 -14.60 14.54 -5.79
C GLY A 137 -16.10 14.84 -5.89
N PHE A 138 -16.56 15.27 -7.08
CA PHE A 138 -17.98 15.52 -7.35
C PHE A 138 -18.74 14.33 -7.98
N ARG A 139 -18.05 13.20 -8.18
CA ARG A 139 -18.64 11.99 -8.79
C ARG A 139 -19.24 11.10 -7.71
N ASP A 140 -20.50 10.76 -7.88
CA ASP A 140 -21.13 9.65 -7.14
C ASP A 140 -20.54 8.32 -7.59
N ILE A 141 -20.12 7.49 -6.65
CA ILE A 141 -19.56 6.18 -6.90
C ILE A 141 -20.31 5.10 -6.11
N ARG A 142 -20.50 3.95 -6.73
CA ARG A 142 -21.10 2.79 -6.06
C ARG A 142 -20.05 2.11 -5.18
N VAL A 143 -20.06 2.47 -3.90
CA VAL A 143 -19.08 1.98 -2.93
C VAL A 143 -19.39 0.53 -2.56
N GLY A 144 -18.32 -0.29 -2.49
CA GLY A 144 -18.42 -1.70 -2.05
C GLY A 144 -19.16 -2.62 -3.02
N GLN A 145 -19.31 -2.22 -4.27
CA GLN A 145 -19.91 -3.03 -5.35
C GLN A 145 -19.00 -3.02 -6.58
N MET A 146 -18.95 -4.13 -7.29
CA MET A 146 -18.36 -4.24 -8.63
C MET A 146 -19.45 -4.45 -9.67
#